data_f6eb246bb350888587922a0a1dd2d930
#
_entry.id   f6eb246bb350888587922a0a1dd2d930
#
_cell.length_a   1.000
_cell.length_b   1.000
_cell.length_c   1.000
_cell.angle_alpha   90.00
_cell.angle_beta   90.00
_cell.angle_gamma   90.00
#
_symmetry.space_group_name_H-M   'P 1'
#
loop_
_entity.id
_entity.type
_entity.pdbx_description
1 polymer ?
#
loop_
_entity_poly.entity_id
_entity_poly.type
_entity_poly.pdbx_seq_one_letter_code
_entity_poly.pdbx_strand_id
1 'polypeptide(L)'
;YIPLVFPGGLPPFSGTDGAVVVEEGNPTPFAEFRQLTEDDIQPAFADSLFSTLVQVQELGASISGPQFTATYVGTPIVATLADGVDSQFIPSPFLSFGYGPPGTFPARSYSKSTINATVTWVLNANAANSPNRTSSITAVWEARRFFGSAVPAAFTEAFIEALTGSGLAPNELGVFPFAAPTAGKKLYIAYPTAFGTPASIKDQNGILFPMVVAATAVPVTNAFSVLVPGGYTVLESFNFITQPFTLTVT
;
A
#
# COMPACT_ATOMS: atom_id res chain seq x y z
N TYR A 1 -17.71 31.90 -20.04
CA TYR A 1 -19.19 31.92 -19.90
C TYR A 1 -19.71 32.92 -20.91
N ILE A 2 -20.33 32.47 -21.97
CA ILE A 2 -21.05 33.35 -22.92
C ILE A 2 -22.54 33.14 -22.63
N PRO A 3 -23.23 34.12 -22.08
CA PRO A 3 -24.67 33.99 -21.91
C PRO A 3 -25.34 33.93 -23.27
N LEU A 4 -26.01 32.84 -23.57
CA LEU A 4 -26.83 32.73 -24.78
C LEU A 4 -28.12 33.53 -24.53
N VAL A 5 -28.27 34.65 -25.23
CA VAL A 5 -29.47 35.46 -25.19
C VAL A 5 -30.37 35.03 -26.35
N PHE A 6 -31.53 34.45 -26.05
CA PHE A 6 -32.54 34.11 -27.06
C PHE A 6 -33.47 35.29 -27.32
N PRO A 7 -33.61 35.75 -28.58
CA PRO A 7 -34.63 36.73 -28.93
C PRO A 7 -35.99 36.04 -28.88
N GLY A 8 -36.77 36.33 -27.84
CA GLY A 8 -38.14 35.80 -27.74
C GLY A 8 -38.49 35.21 -26.36
N GLY A 9 -37.62 35.32 -25.41
CA GLY A 9 -37.91 35.03 -24.01
C GLY A 9 -38.42 33.61 -23.78
N LEU A 10 -37.52 32.66 -23.63
CA LEU A 10 -37.89 31.36 -23.05
C LEU A 10 -38.26 31.58 -21.59
N PRO A 11 -39.32 30.91 -21.09
CA PRO A 11 -39.67 30.98 -19.67
C PRO A 11 -38.46 30.55 -18.81
N PRO A 12 -38.29 31.15 -17.64
CA PRO A 12 -37.19 30.77 -16.77
C PRO A 12 -37.33 29.29 -16.39
N PHE A 13 -36.29 28.54 -16.64
CA PHE A 13 -36.22 27.18 -16.15
C PHE A 13 -36.18 27.22 -14.62
N SER A 14 -37.20 26.71 -13.98
CA SER A 14 -37.29 26.51 -12.55
C SER A 14 -36.86 25.07 -12.20
N GLY A 15 -35.57 24.82 -12.23
CA GLY A 15 -35.01 23.57 -11.76
C GLY A 15 -33.69 23.85 -11.06
N THR A 16 -33.44 23.16 -9.98
CA THR A 16 -32.28 23.34 -9.11
C THR A 16 -30.94 22.89 -9.71
N ASP A 17 -30.94 22.29 -10.91
CA ASP A 17 -29.76 21.67 -11.50
C ASP A 17 -29.66 21.96 -13.01
N GLY A 18 -29.52 23.24 -13.41
CA GLY A 18 -29.73 23.57 -14.80
C GLY A 18 -28.58 24.21 -15.56
N ALA A 19 -27.70 23.44 -16.14
CA ALA A 19 -27.00 23.86 -17.37
C ALA A 19 -27.73 23.37 -18.59
N VAL A 20 -28.03 24.25 -19.55
CA VAL A 20 -28.58 23.89 -20.87
C VAL A 20 -27.45 23.96 -21.87
N VAL A 21 -27.13 22.83 -22.50
CA VAL A 21 -26.17 22.78 -23.60
C VAL A 21 -26.92 22.68 -24.92
N VAL A 22 -26.56 23.53 -25.87
CA VAL A 22 -27.06 23.48 -27.26
C VAL A 22 -25.95 22.88 -28.11
N GLU A 23 -26.20 21.76 -28.76
CA GLU A 23 -25.26 21.21 -29.74
C GLU A 23 -25.38 22.04 -31.05
N GLU A 24 -24.26 22.65 -31.44
CA GLU A 24 -24.16 23.29 -32.74
C GLU A 24 -24.10 22.22 -33.86
N GLY A 25 -25.01 22.25 -34.77
CA GLY A 25 -24.91 21.46 -36.00
C GLY A 25 -26.12 20.59 -36.38
N ASN A 26 -27.16 20.54 -35.58
CA ASN A 26 -28.37 19.80 -35.96
C ASN A 26 -29.42 20.71 -36.61
N PRO A 27 -29.85 20.45 -37.87
CA PRO A 27 -30.81 21.28 -38.58
C PRO A 27 -32.27 21.14 -38.11
N THR A 28 -32.57 20.30 -37.13
CA THR A 28 -33.89 20.22 -36.51
C THR A 28 -33.98 21.18 -35.33
N PRO A 29 -34.68 22.31 -35.50
CA PRO A 29 -34.69 23.30 -34.43
C PRO A 29 -35.45 22.77 -33.22
N PHE A 30 -34.80 22.84 -32.06
CA PHE A 30 -35.38 22.74 -30.71
C PHE A 30 -35.93 21.39 -30.23
N ALA A 31 -35.72 20.29 -30.94
CA ALA A 31 -36.18 18.98 -30.49
C ALA A 31 -35.27 18.30 -29.42
N GLU A 32 -34.09 18.85 -29.17
CA GLU A 32 -33.04 18.17 -28.34
C GLU A 32 -32.49 18.99 -27.19
N PHE A 33 -33.29 19.88 -26.61
CA PHE A 33 -32.94 20.45 -25.32
C PHE A 33 -33.20 19.38 -24.26
N ARG A 34 -32.15 18.79 -23.69
CA ARG A 34 -32.28 18.02 -22.49
C ARG A 34 -31.64 18.77 -21.32
N GLN A 35 -32.26 18.67 -20.18
CA GLN A 35 -31.61 19.10 -18.95
C GLN A 35 -30.43 18.15 -18.71
N LEU A 36 -29.24 18.70 -18.61
CA LEU A 36 -28.10 17.92 -18.15
C LEU A 36 -28.29 17.57 -16.68
N THR A 37 -28.18 16.29 -16.40
CA THR A 37 -28.12 15.82 -15.02
C THR A 37 -26.72 16.05 -14.47
N GLU A 38 -26.56 15.94 -13.16
CA GLU A 38 -25.24 15.98 -12.52
C GLU A 38 -24.30 14.92 -13.14
N ASP A 39 -24.83 13.75 -13.48
CA ASP A 39 -24.10 12.65 -14.13
C ASP A 39 -23.64 12.99 -15.56
N ASP A 40 -24.32 13.88 -16.28
CA ASP A 40 -23.89 14.35 -17.62
C ASP A 40 -22.74 15.35 -17.52
N ILE A 41 -22.74 16.18 -16.46
CA ILE A 41 -21.72 17.21 -16.22
C ILE A 41 -20.54 16.62 -15.47
N GLN A 42 -20.81 15.75 -14.53
CA GLN A 42 -19.83 15.06 -13.71
C GLN A 42 -20.07 13.55 -13.77
N PRO A 43 -19.53 12.89 -14.77
CA PRO A 43 -19.75 11.47 -14.95
C PRO A 43 -19.24 10.67 -13.77
N ALA A 44 -19.98 9.62 -13.43
CA ALA A 44 -19.64 8.75 -12.31
C ALA A 44 -18.27 8.09 -12.47
N PHE A 45 -17.49 8.10 -11.43
CA PHE A 45 -16.18 7.43 -11.35
C PHE A 45 -15.87 6.97 -9.93
N ALA A 46 -14.89 6.09 -9.80
CA ALA A 46 -14.35 5.71 -8.52
C ALA A 46 -13.62 6.90 -7.88
N ASP A 47 -14.02 7.29 -6.68
CA ASP A 47 -13.38 8.34 -5.90
C ASP A 47 -12.33 7.74 -4.96
N SER A 48 -12.74 6.81 -4.12
CA SER A 48 -11.82 6.16 -3.20
C SER A 48 -12.19 4.72 -2.89
N LEU A 49 -11.19 3.93 -2.57
CA LEU A 49 -11.30 2.57 -2.08
C LEU A 49 -10.66 2.49 -0.70
N PHE A 50 -11.43 2.06 0.29
CA PHE A 50 -10.97 1.89 1.66
C PHE A 50 -10.99 0.42 2.07
N SER A 51 -10.07 0.05 2.96
CA SER A 51 -10.08 -1.23 3.62
C SER A 51 -9.49 -1.10 5.03
N THR A 52 -9.96 -1.94 5.95
CA THR A 52 -9.32 -2.14 7.26
C THR A 52 -8.11 -3.07 7.17
N LEU A 53 -7.76 -3.49 5.96
CA LEU A 53 -6.61 -4.34 5.69
C LEU A 53 -5.31 -3.69 6.18
N VAL A 54 -4.52 -4.45 6.92
CA VAL A 54 -3.13 -4.08 7.20
C VAL A 54 -2.36 -4.17 5.89
N GLN A 55 -1.87 -3.04 5.38
CA GLN A 55 -1.24 -2.96 4.06
C GLN A 55 0.18 -3.53 4.03
N VAL A 56 0.87 -3.56 5.19
CA VAL A 56 2.18 -4.18 5.32
C VAL A 56 2.03 -5.51 6.03
N GLN A 57 2.41 -6.57 5.38
CA GLN A 57 2.36 -7.96 5.87
C GLN A 57 3.78 -8.51 6.04
N GLU A 58 3.96 -9.41 6.99
CA GLU A 58 5.18 -10.21 7.03
C GLU A 58 5.14 -11.32 5.98
N LEU A 59 6.29 -11.69 5.42
CA LEU A 59 6.40 -12.80 4.45
C LEU A 59 5.66 -14.04 4.93
N GLY A 60 4.84 -14.65 4.07
CA GLY A 60 4.06 -15.82 4.39
C GLY A 60 2.75 -15.55 5.14
N ALA A 61 2.57 -14.36 5.71
CA ALA A 61 1.29 -13.99 6.29
C ALA A 61 0.17 -14.04 5.25
N SER A 62 -0.99 -14.54 5.64
CA SER A 62 -2.13 -14.66 4.74
C SER A 62 -3.14 -13.56 4.98
N ILE A 63 -3.59 -12.93 3.89
CA ILE A 63 -4.77 -12.09 3.86
C ILE A 63 -5.93 -12.93 3.34
N SER A 64 -6.96 -13.14 4.15
CA SER A 64 -8.14 -13.90 3.76
C SER A 64 -9.39 -13.02 3.78
N GLY A 65 -10.16 -13.05 2.70
CA GLY A 65 -11.43 -12.35 2.58
C GLY A 65 -11.37 -10.86 2.89
N PRO A 66 -10.46 -10.08 2.26
CA PRO A 66 -10.34 -8.65 2.52
C PRO A 66 -11.66 -7.94 2.24
N GLN A 67 -12.03 -7.03 3.14
CA GLN A 67 -13.24 -6.22 3.01
C GLN A 67 -12.88 -4.83 2.53
N PHE A 68 -13.67 -4.30 1.60
CA PHE A 68 -13.47 -2.99 1.01
C PHE A 68 -14.74 -2.15 1.13
N THR A 69 -14.56 -0.85 1.26
CA THR A 69 -15.60 0.16 1.11
C THR A 69 -15.20 1.09 -0.01
N ALA A 70 -16.09 1.31 -0.95
CA ALA A 70 -15.86 2.18 -2.08
C ALA A 70 -16.71 3.44 -1.97
N THR A 71 -16.16 4.57 -2.37
CA THR A 71 -16.91 5.80 -2.61
C THR A 71 -16.87 6.17 -4.08
N TYR A 72 -17.91 6.83 -4.55
CA TYR A 72 -18.08 7.22 -5.95
C TYR A 72 -18.48 8.67 -6.02
N VAL A 73 -18.07 9.33 -7.10
CA VAL A 73 -18.68 10.58 -7.55
C VAL A 73 -19.75 10.21 -8.56
N GLY A 74 -20.98 10.73 -8.39
CA GLY A 74 -22.14 10.38 -9.21
C GLY A 74 -22.60 8.92 -8.98
N THR A 75 -23.48 8.45 -9.86
CA THR A 75 -24.01 7.08 -9.82
C THR A 75 -23.36 6.23 -10.91
N PRO A 76 -22.46 5.31 -10.60
CA PRO A 76 -21.84 4.48 -11.61
C PRO A 76 -22.84 3.53 -12.25
N ILE A 77 -22.70 3.27 -13.55
CA ILE A 77 -23.44 2.23 -14.26
C ILE A 77 -22.79 0.88 -14.03
N VAL A 78 -21.46 0.87 -14.02
CA VAL A 78 -20.66 -0.33 -13.81
C VAL A 78 -19.56 -0.02 -12.80
N ALA A 79 -19.39 -0.90 -11.83
CA ALA A 79 -18.23 -0.90 -10.94
C ALA A 79 -17.66 -2.32 -10.84
N THR A 80 -16.35 -2.41 -10.90
CA THR A 80 -15.62 -3.68 -10.76
C THR A 80 -14.45 -3.52 -9.82
N LEU A 81 -14.16 -4.57 -9.03
CA LEU A 81 -12.96 -4.69 -8.25
C LEU A 81 -12.09 -5.79 -8.84
N ALA A 82 -10.83 -5.51 -9.11
CA ALA A 82 -9.86 -6.45 -9.65
C ALA A 82 -8.62 -6.55 -8.77
N ASP A 83 -7.98 -7.73 -8.71
CA ASP A 83 -6.74 -7.98 -7.98
C ASP A 83 -5.53 -8.27 -8.89
N GLY A 84 -5.69 -8.00 -10.18
CA GLY A 84 -4.67 -8.27 -11.20
C GLY A 84 -4.73 -9.69 -11.78
N VAL A 85 -5.52 -10.59 -11.19
CA VAL A 85 -5.75 -11.96 -11.70
C VAL A 85 -7.21 -12.14 -12.08
N ASP A 86 -8.12 -11.69 -11.21
CA ASP A 86 -9.56 -11.76 -11.41
C ASP A 86 -10.20 -10.39 -11.21
N SER A 87 -11.41 -10.24 -11.72
CA SER A 87 -12.26 -9.09 -11.47
C SER A 87 -13.64 -9.52 -11.01
N GLN A 88 -14.20 -8.78 -10.08
CA GLN A 88 -15.54 -8.97 -9.55
C GLN A 88 -16.41 -7.78 -9.89
N PHE A 89 -17.60 -8.07 -10.41
CA PHE A 89 -18.64 -7.08 -10.58
C PHE A 89 -19.22 -6.68 -9.23
N ILE A 90 -19.40 -5.39 -8.99
CA ILE A 90 -19.96 -4.86 -7.75
C ILE A 90 -21.41 -4.49 -8.00
N PRO A 91 -22.38 -5.13 -7.33
CA PRO A 91 -23.79 -4.80 -7.47
C PRO A 91 -24.15 -3.48 -6.80
N SER A 92 -25.13 -2.77 -7.32
CA SER A 92 -25.74 -1.59 -6.66
C SER A 92 -26.58 -2.01 -5.44
N PRO A 93 -26.60 -1.23 -4.35
CA PRO A 93 -25.86 0.00 -4.06
C PRO A 93 -24.41 -0.29 -3.65
N PHE A 94 -23.49 0.43 -4.22
CA PHE A 94 -22.03 0.19 -4.14
C PHE A 94 -21.39 0.70 -2.84
N LEU A 95 -21.82 0.26 -1.68
CA LEU A 95 -21.37 0.84 -0.42
C LEU A 95 -20.25 0.08 0.29
N SER A 96 -20.37 -1.25 0.33
CA SER A 96 -19.36 -2.11 0.99
C SER A 96 -19.46 -3.52 0.44
N PHE A 97 -18.32 -4.17 0.24
CA PHE A 97 -18.26 -5.52 -0.31
C PHE A 97 -17.01 -6.25 0.17
N GLY A 98 -17.11 -7.58 0.28
CA GLY A 98 -15.96 -8.46 0.48
C GLY A 98 -15.43 -8.95 -0.86
N TYR A 99 -14.13 -9.01 -1.01
CA TYR A 99 -13.54 -9.62 -2.19
C TYR A 99 -13.67 -11.13 -2.12
N GLY A 100 -14.42 -11.70 -3.06
CA GLY A 100 -14.75 -13.12 -3.05
C GLY A 100 -15.99 -13.46 -2.21
N PRO A 101 -17.18 -12.91 -2.54
CA PRO A 101 -18.40 -13.21 -1.81
C PRO A 101 -18.76 -14.70 -1.91
N PRO A 102 -19.44 -15.26 -0.89
CA PRO A 102 -19.90 -16.64 -0.92
C PRO A 102 -20.75 -16.93 -2.16
N GLY A 103 -20.33 -17.89 -2.97
CA GLY A 103 -21.07 -18.42 -4.10
C GLY A 103 -20.75 -17.85 -5.49
N THR A 104 -20.00 -16.76 -5.61
CA THR A 104 -19.64 -16.16 -6.92
C THR A 104 -18.14 -16.09 -7.18
N PHE A 105 -17.32 -15.97 -6.15
CA PHE A 105 -15.86 -16.06 -6.23
C PHE A 105 -15.33 -16.99 -5.15
N PRO A 106 -14.34 -17.84 -5.41
CA PRO A 106 -13.69 -18.57 -4.35
C PRO A 106 -13.10 -17.60 -3.35
N ALA A 107 -13.33 -17.83 -2.06
CA ALA A 107 -12.64 -17.08 -1.02
C ALA A 107 -11.14 -17.17 -1.28
N ARG A 108 -10.52 -16.07 -1.65
CA ARG A 108 -9.11 -16.06 -2.04
C ARG A 108 -8.26 -15.64 -0.87
N SER A 109 -7.24 -16.44 -0.59
CA SER A 109 -6.17 -16.08 0.32
C SER A 109 -4.98 -15.57 -0.47
N TYR A 110 -4.41 -14.47 -0.01
CA TYR A 110 -3.21 -13.89 -0.57
C TYR A 110 -2.07 -14.10 0.40
N SER A 111 -1.01 -14.73 -0.06
CA SER A 111 0.22 -14.92 0.69
C SER A 111 1.40 -14.82 -0.25
N LYS A 112 2.49 -14.20 0.17
CA LYS A 112 3.69 -14.03 -0.62
C LYS A 112 4.91 -14.47 0.18
N SER A 113 5.80 -15.19 -0.48
CA SER A 113 7.10 -15.64 0.06
C SER A 113 8.28 -14.85 -0.51
N THR A 114 8.02 -13.84 -1.32
CA THR A 114 9.05 -12.97 -1.93
C THR A 114 9.00 -11.61 -1.28
N ILE A 115 10.15 -11.08 -0.90
CA ILE A 115 10.29 -9.74 -0.28
C ILE A 115 9.78 -8.67 -1.25
N ASN A 116 9.02 -7.72 -0.71
CA ASN A 116 8.39 -6.61 -1.43
C ASN A 116 7.40 -7.03 -2.53
N ALA A 117 6.95 -8.29 -2.51
CA ALA A 117 5.84 -8.70 -3.37
C ALA A 117 4.55 -7.98 -2.96
N THR A 118 3.75 -7.62 -3.95
CA THR A 118 2.53 -6.85 -3.75
C THR A 118 1.30 -7.57 -4.28
N VAL A 119 0.14 -7.20 -3.72
CA VAL A 119 -1.17 -7.39 -4.34
C VAL A 119 -1.87 -6.05 -4.33
N THR A 120 -2.37 -5.62 -5.49
CA THR A 120 -3.10 -4.37 -5.63
C THR A 120 -4.52 -4.66 -6.04
N TRP A 121 -5.49 -4.20 -5.26
CA TRP A 121 -6.90 -4.21 -5.62
C TRP A 121 -7.23 -2.88 -6.27
N VAL A 122 -7.85 -2.94 -7.44
CA VAL A 122 -8.20 -1.76 -8.24
C VAL A 122 -9.70 -1.72 -8.40
N LEU A 123 -10.31 -0.66 -7.91
CA LEU A 123 -11.70 -0.31 -8.15
C LEU A 123 -11.78 0.49 -9.44
N ASN A 124 -12.58 0.01 -10.37
CA ASN A 124 -12.95 0.74 -11.59
C ASN A 124 -14.43 1.07 -11.51
N ALA A 125 -14.79 2.31 -11.74
CA ALA A 125 -16.18 2.72 -11.87
C ALA A 125 -16.32 3.72 -13.02
N ASN A 126 -17.39 3.58 -13.79
CA ASN A 126 -17.66 4.44 -14.93
C ASN A 126 -19.15 4.66 -15.16
N ALA A 127 -19.49 5.74 -15.83
CA ALA A 127 -20.74 5.95 -16.52
C ALA A 127 -20.58 5.65 -18.02
N ALA A 128 -21.69 5.54 -18.76
CA ALA A 128 -21.72 5.10 -20.17
C ALA A 128 -20.78 5.89 -21.11
N ASN A 129 -20.52 7.15 -20.83
CA ASN A 129 -19.74 8.05 -21.70
C ASN A 129 -18.56 8.71 -20.97
N SER A 130 -18.08 8.11 -19.89
CA SER A 130 -16.99 8.67 -19.06
C SER A 130 -15.73 7.84 -19.19
N PRO A 131 -14.55 8.47 -19.19
CA PRO A 131 -13.30 7.74 -19.04
C PRO A 131 -13.29 7.01 -17.70
N ASN A 132 -12.87 5.75 -17.71
CA ASN A 132 -12.67 4.97 -16.50
C ASN A 132 -11.74 5.72 -15.53
N ARG A 133 -12.20 5.92 -14.32
CA ARG A 133 -11.36 6.34 -13.20
C ARG A 133 -11.22 5.20 -12.21
N THR A 134 -10.07 5.13 -11.61
CA THR A 134 -9.69 4.03 -10.72
C THR A 134 -9.23 4.55 -9.37
N SER A 135 -9.54 3.79 -8.35
CA SER A 135 -8.93 3.92 -7.03
C SER A 135 -8.32 2.58 -6.64
N SER A 136 -7.24 2.58 -5.90
CA SER A 136 -6.55 1.34 -5.56
C SER A 136 -6.04 1.32 -4.14
N ILE A 137 -5.89 0.10 -3.62
CA ILE A 137 -5.22 -0.18 -2.36
C ILE A 137 -4.24 -1.34 -2.57
N THR A 138 -3.07 -1.25 -1.97
CA THR A 138 -2.01 -2.25 -2.15
C THR A 138 -1.60 -2.83 -0.81
N ALA A 139 -1.46 -4.15 -0.76
CA ALA A 139 -0.75 -4.82 0.30
C ALA A 139 0.65 -5.24 -0.19
N VAL A 140 1.64 -5.11 0.68
CA VAL A 140 3.03 -5.49 0.44
C VAL A 140 3.49 -6.48 1.49
N TRP A 141 4.28 -7.48 1.10
CA TRP A 141 4.89 -8.44 2.00
C TRP A 141 6.36 -8.11 2.21
N GLU A 142 6.69 -7.74 3.45
CA GLU A 142 8.03 -7.31 3.85
C GLU A 142 8.68 -8.35 4.74
N ALA A 143 10.01 -8.30 4.80
CA ALA A 143 10.76 -9.07 5.76
C ALA A 143 11.04 -8.27 7.03
N ARG A 144 11.19 -8.97 8.14
CA ARG A 144 11.52 -8.38 9.44
C ARG A 144 13.00 -8.03 9.48
N ARG A 145 13.34 -6.88 10.03
CA ARG A 145 14.71 -6.54 10.47
C ARG A 145 14.79 -6.74 11.96
N PHE A 146 15.98 -7.06 12.45
CA PHE A 146 16.26 -7.21 13.87
C PHE A 146 17.44 -6.33 14.26
N PHE A 147 17.41 -5.82 15.48
CA PHE A 147 18.51 -5.05 16.02
C PHE A 147 18.57 -5.16 17.55
N GLY A 148 19.73 -5.03 18.11
CA GLY A 148 19.88 -5.13 19.56
C GLY A 148 21.32 -5.25 19.97
N SER A 149 21.54 -5.37 21.28
CA SER A 149 22.83 -5.62 21.85
C SER A 149 22.93 -7.05 22.40
N ALA A 150 24.01 -7.73 22.08
CA ALA A 150 24.26 -9.09 22.53
C ALA A 150 25.75 -9.32 22.86
N VAL A 151 26.01 -10.35 23.63
CA VAL A 151 27.37 -10.89 23.77
C VAL A 151 27.72 -11.57 22.43
N PRO A 152 28.95 -11.37 21.92
CA PRO A 152 29.37 -12.03 20.69
C PRO A 152 29.19 -13.55 20.77
N ALA A 153 28.53 -14.10 19.77
CA ALA A 153 28.21 -15.52 19.64
C ALA A 153 28.15 -15.94 18.15
N ALA A 154 27.94 -17.21 17.88
CA ALA A 154 27.71 -17.69 16.53
C ALA A 154 26.41 -17.09 15.97
N PHE A 155 26.46 -16.63 14.71
CA PHE A 155 25.32 -16.04 14.03
C PHE A 155 24.40 -17.14 13.50
N THR A 156 23.37 -17.41 14.26
CA THR A 156 22.31 -18.38 13.96
C THR A 156 20.97 -17.67 13.90
N GLU A 157 19.93 -18.36 13.43
CA GLU A 157 18.55 -17.91 13.51
C GLU A 157 18.18 -17.48 14.94
N ALA A 158 18.43 -18.33 15.92
CA ALA A 158 18.17 -18.03 17.34
C ALA A 158 18.90 -16.80 17.84
N PHE A 159 20.12 -16.55 17.38
CA PHE A 159 20.84 -15.31 17.72
C PHE A 159 20.14 -14.08 17.17
N ILE A 160 19.73 -14.12 15.90
CA ILE A 160 19.06 -13.00 15.22
C ILE A 160 17.72 -12.70 15.90
N GLU A 161 16.91 -13.72 16.16
CA GLU A 161 15.59 -13.58 16.78
C GLU A 161 15.65 -13.14 18.26
N ALA A 162 16.75 -13.41 18.95
CA ALA A 162 16.97 -12.95 20.31
C ALA A 162 17.32 -11.45 20.41
N LEU A 163 17.59 -10.76 19.31
CA LEU A 163 17.80 -9.31 19.31
C LEU A 163 16.49 -8.61 19.70
N THR A 164 16.60 -7.63 20.61
CA THR A 164 15.44 -7.07 21.33
C THR A 164 14.53 -6.17 20.50
N GLY A 165 15.05 -5.58 19.41
CA GLY A 165 14.30 -4.72 18.51
C GLY A 165 14.02 -5.42 17.20
N SER A 166 12.80 -5.27 16.66
CA SER A 166 12.48 -5.77 15.33
C SER A 166 11.37 -4.95 14.67
N GLY A 167 11.30 -5.02 13.33
CA GLY A 167 10.23 -4.38 12.55
C GLY A 167 10.24 -4.80 11.10
N LEU A 168 9.08 -4.77 10.47
CA LEU A 168 8.96 -4.99 9.03
C LEU A 168 9.56 -3.80 8.28
N ALA A 169 10.18 -4.06 7.15
CA ALA A 169 10.79 -3.02 6.32
C ALA A 169 10.99 -3.45 4.87
N PRO A 170 10.88 -2.50 3.93
CA PRO A 170 11.11 -2.74 2.51
C PRO A 170 12.60 -2.80 2.12
N ASN A 171 13.50 -2.33 3.00
CA ASN A 171 14.95 -2.23 2.75
C ASN A 171 15.72 -2.21 4.08
N GLU A 172 17.06 -2.06 4.01
CA GLU A 172 17.96 -1.99 5.16
C GLU A 172 17.93 -0.64 5.90
N LEU A 173 17.41 0.41 5.28
CA LEU A 173 17.48 1.78 5.78
C LEU A 173 16.61 2.01 7.01
N GLY A 174 17.03 2.88 7.90
CA GLY A 174 16.20 3.27 9.04
C GLY A 174 16.98 3.73 10.27
N VAL A 175 16.20 3.98 11.31
CA VAL A 175 16.71 4.41 12.62
C VAL A 175 16.58 3.25 13.60
N PHE A 176 17.67 2.92 14.27
CA PHE A 176 17.79 1.79 15.19
C PHE A 176 18.17 2.29 16.59
N PRO A 177 17.21 2.40 17.50
CA PRO A 177 17.47 2.79 18.88
C PRO A 177 17.96 1.58 19.70
N PHE A 178 19.08 1.73 20.36
CA PHE A 178 19.62 0.74 21.28
C PHE A 178 19.52 1.25 22.72
N ALA A 179 18.86 0.51 23.57
CA ALA A 179 18.91 0.75 25.00
C ALA A 179 20.36 0.55 25.50
N ALA A 180 20.70 1.13 26.67
CA ALA A 180 22.04 1.00 27.25
C ALA A 180 22.44 -0.49 27.37
N PRO A 181 23.43 -0.96 26.61
CA PRO A 181 23.88 -2.33 26.75
C PRO A 181 24.61 -2.53 28.07
N THR A 182 24.48 -3.70 28.64
CA THR A 182 25.36 -4.12 29.73
C THR A 182 26.80 -4.37 29.23
N ALA A 183 27.77 -4.33 30.13
CA ALA A 183 29.18 -4.58 29.76
C ALA A 183 29.36 -5.89 28.98
N GLY A 184 30.29 -5.89 28.04
CA GLY A 184 30.62 -7.05 27.22
C GLY A 184 29.66 -7.31 26.04
N LYS A 185 28.77 -6.37 25.70
CA LYS A 185 27.88 -6.46 24.55
C LYS A 185 28.31 -5.56 23.41
N LYS A 186 28.03 -6.02 22.18
CA LYS A 186 28.14 -5.26 20.94
C LYS A 186 26.75 -4.96 20.39
N LEU A 187 26.67 -3.99 19.49
CA LEU A 187 25.46 -3.69 18.75
C LEU A 187 25.40 -4.53 17.47
N TYR A 188 24.20 -5.03 17.18
CA TYR A 188 23.91 -5.82 16.00
C TYR A 188 22.71 -5.26 15.25
N ILE A 189 22.80 -5.28 13.91
CA ILE A 189 21.67 -5.06 13.01
C ILE A 189 21.67 -6.25 12.05
N ALA A 190 20.53 -6.93 11.95
CA ALA A 190 20.33 -8.02 11.04
C ALA A 190 19.17 -7.71 10.09
N TYR A 191 19.38 -7.85 8.79
CA TYR A 191 18.39 -7.59 7.76
C TYR A 191 18.55 -8.58 6.61
N PRO A 192 17.49 -8.82 5.80
CA PRO A 192 17.58 -9.70 4.63
C PRO A 192 18.73 -9.33 3.71
N THR A 193 19.55 -10.29 3.35
CA THR A 193 20.70 -10.08 2.46
C THR A 193 20.29 -9.47 1.11
N ALA A 194 19.06 -9.74 0.67
CA ALA A 194 18.50 -9.19 -0.56
C ALA A 194 18.36 -7.66 -0.56
N PHE A 195 18.42 -7.00 0.59
CA PHE A 195 18.37 -5.53 0.67
C PHE A 195 19.68 -4.86 0.21
N GLY A 196 20.78 -5.60 0.22
CA GLY A 196 22.08 -5.09 -0.20
C GLY A 196 22.92 -4.58 0.97
N THR A 197 23.86 -3.69 0.66
CA THR A 197 24.78 -3.12 1.66
C THR A 197 24.43 -1.65 1.88
N PRO A 198 24.26 -1.18 3.13
CA PRO A 198 23.96 0.21 3.39
C PRO A 198 25.11 1.12 2.93
N ALA A 199 24.75 2.30 2.42
CA ALA A 199 25.71 3.27 1.94
C ALA A 199 26.49 3.92 3.11
N SER A 200 25.82 4.16 4.24
CA SER A 200 26.48 4.65 5.44
C SER A 200 25.68 4.30 6.72
N ILE A 201 26.40 4.25 7.84
CA ILE A 201 25.82 4.10 9.16
C ILE A 201 26.36 5.24 10.02
N LYS A 202 25.45 5.99 10.63
CA LYS A 202 25.79 7.17 11.44
C LYS A 202 25.23 7.05 12.84
N ASP A 203 25.89 7.65 13.80
CA ASP A 203 25.40 7.79 15.17
C ASP A 203 24.34 8.91 15.28
N GLN A 204 23.81 9.12 16.47
CA GLN A 204 22.84 10.18 16.77
C GLN A 204 23.37 11.61 16.55
N ASN A 205 24.68 11.79 16.39
CA ASN A 205 25.34 13.06 16.09
C ASN A 205 25.66 13.23 14.61
N GLY A 206 25.27 12.24 13.78
CA GLY A 206 25.54 12.24 12.34
C GLY A 206 26.98 11.82 11.97
N ILE A 207 27.74 11.31 12.94
CA ILE A 207 29.12 10.87 12.73
C ILE A 207 29.10 9.41 12.24
N LEU A 208 29.97 9.09 11.28
CA LEU A 208 30.10 7.72 10.78
C LEU A 208 30.43 6.75 11.92
N PHE A 209 29.60 5.73 12.05
CA PHE A 209 29.75 4.70 13.06
C PHE A 209 30.28 3.41 12.44
N PRO A 210 31.43 2.90 12.91
CA PRO A 210 32.06 1.73 12.31
C PRO A 210 31.28 0.45 12.68
N MET A 211 30.63 -0.14 11.69
CA MET A 211 30.10 -1.50 11.75
C MET A 211 30.75 -2.36 10.67
N VAL A 212 30.90 -3.63 10.95
CA VAL A 212 31.45 -4.60 10.02
C VAL A 212 30.38 -5.64 9.66
N VAL A 213 30.44 -6.16 8.45
CA VAL A 213 29.64 -7.31 8.06
C VAL A 213 30.24 -8.54 8.76
N ALA A 214 29.56 -9.03 9.76
CA ALA A 214 30.02 -10.16 10.57
C ALA A 214 29.57 -11.51 10.00
N ALA A 215 28.42 -11.54 9.33
CA ALA A 215 27.93 -12.72 8.60
C ALA A 215 27.00 -12.31 7.47
N THR A 216 26.87 -13.19 6.47
CA THR A 216 25.93 -13.06 5.34
C THR A 216 25.21 -14.38 5.13
N ALA A 217 24.03 -14.31 4.50
CA ALA A 217 23.22 -15.48 4.17
C ALA A 217 22.89 -16.40 5.36
N VAL A 218 22.80 -15.83 6.57
CA VAL A 218 22.36 -16.60 7.75
C VAL A 218 20.91 -17.00 7.53
N PRO A 219 20.59 -18.31 7.51
CA PRO A 219 19.21 -18.75 7.26
C PRO A 219 18.33 -18.40 8.45
N VAL A 220 17.20 -17.77 8.19
CA VAL A 220 16.16 -17.45 9.18
C VAL A 220 14.81 -17.81 8.62
N THR A 221 14.03 -18.57 9.38
CA THR A 221 12.65 -18.92 9.09
C THR A 221 11.74 -18.04 9.94
N ASN A 222 10.89 -17.25 9.33
CA ASN A 222 10.05 -16.33 10.06
C ASN A 222 8.87 -17.02 10.79
N ALA A 223 8.07 -16.25 11.53
CA ALA A 223 6.92 -16.75 12.30
C ALA A 223 5.84 -17.48 11.45
N PHE A 224 5.85 -17.29 10.13
CA PHE A 224 4.94 -17.97 9.18
C PHE A 224 5.57 -19.18 8.50
N SER A 225 6.68 -19.68 9.03
CA SER A 225 7.43 -20.83 8.50
C SER A 225 7.96 -20.62 7.07
N VAL A 226 8.23 -19.37 6.70
CA VAL A 226 8.85 -19.02 5.43
C VAL A 226 10.32 -18.72 5.64
N LEU A 227 11.17 -19.49 4.99
CA LEU A 227 12.61 -19.20 4.92
C LEU A 227 12.81 -17.89 4.15
N VAL A 228 13.41 -16.89 4.79
CA VAL A 228 13.66 -15.59 4.16
C VAL A 228 14.66 -15.76 3.00
N PRO A 229 14.28 -15.34 1.76
CA PRO A 229 15.12 -15.52 0.58
C PRO A 229 16.50 -14.89 0.74
N GLY A 230 17.56 -15.67 0.51
CA GLY A 230 18.94 -15.22 0.63
C GLY A 230 19.47 -15.11 2.06
N GLY A 231 18.63 -15.41 3.07
CA GLY A 231 19.01 -15.29 4.48
C GLY A 231 19.28 -13.85 4.93
N TYR A 232 19.99 -13.71 6.03
CA TYR A 232 20.27 -12.41 6.68
C TYR A 232 21.74 -12.03 6.59
N THR A 233 21.98 -10.74 6.39
CA THR A 233 23.26 -10.08 6.66
C THR A 233 23.24 -9.54 8.09
N VAL A 234 24.30 -9.81 8.85
CA VAL A 234 24.47 -9.33 10.21
C VAL A 234 25.60 -8.33 10.25
N LEU A 235 25.29 -7.12 10.69
CA LEU A 235 26.27 -6.08 10.99
C LEU A 235 26.56 -6.10 12.49
N GLU A 236 27.83 -5.95 12.83
CA GLU A 236 28.34 -5.92 14.21
C GLU A 236 29.12 -4.62 14.45
N SER A 237 28.92 -3.96 15.61
CA SER A 237 29.76 -2.84 16.01
C SER A 237 31.21 -3.28 16.26
N PHE A 238 32.16 -2.46 15.83
CA PHE A 238 33.57 -2.76 16.10
C PHE A 238 33.87 -2.81 17.59
N ASN A 239 33.36 -1.84 18.36
CA ASN A 239 33.58 -1.72 19.79
C ASN A 239 32.38 -2.21 20.62
N PHE A 240 32.66 -2.55 21.89
CA PHE A 240 31.64 -2.73 22.90
C PHE A 240 31.06 -1.36 23.30
N ILE A 241 29.77 -1.29 23.44
CA ILE A 241 29.02 -0.07 23.76
C ILE A 241 28.36 -0.28 25.12
N THR A 242 28.40 0.74 25.98
CA THR A 242 27.83 0.68 27.34
C THR A 242 26.78 1.78 27.60
N GLN A 243 26.50 2.61 26.61
CA GLN A 243 25.54 3.71 26.73
C GLN A 243 24.39 3.53 25.74
N PRO A 244 23.22 4.19 25.95
CA PRO A 244 22.18 4.25 24.97
C PRO A 244 22.71 4.83 23.66
N PHE A 245 22.29 4.26 22.55
CA PHE A 245 22.83 4.63 21.25
C PHE A 245 21.74 4.57 20.18
N THR A 246 21.80 5.46 19.21
CA THR A 246 20.90 5.41 18.05
C THR A 246 21.75 5.42 16.78
N LEU A 247 21.50 4.44 15.92
CA LEU A 247 22.13 4.36 14.61
C LEU A 247 21.11 4.71 13.53
N THR A 248 21.56 5.49 12.56
CA THR A 248 20.83 5.77 11.32
C THR A 248 21.57 5.11 10.18
N VAL A 249 20.89 4.22 9.48
CA VAL A 249 21.36 3.51 8.29
C VAL A 249 20.78 4.20 7.07
N THR A 250 21.64 4.62 6.13
CA THR A 250 21.28 5.35 4.89
C THR A 250 21.94 4.75 3.67
#